data_dd41afb345066f1ba9be18d1bb792aee
#
_entry.id   dd41afb345066f1ba9be18d1bb792aee
#
_cell.length_a   1.000
_cell.length_b   1.000
_cell.length_c   1.000
_cell.angle_alpha   90.00
_cell.angle_beta   90.00
_cell.angle_gamma   90.00
#
_symmetry.space_group_name_H-M   'P 1'
#
loop_
_entity.id
_entity.type
_entity.pdbx_description
1 polymer ?
#
loop_
_entity_poly.entity_id
_entity_poly.type
_entity_poly.pdbx_seq_one_letter_code
_entity_poly.pdbx_strand_id
1 'polypeptide(L)'
;LLSRMQRKPTWNDRFRLDVLRLQDMAMKTLDPLEYSEMAELALLAGFPTEAKKAMDEGYAAGVMGKGNNAGPHKALRDKANKQAADDAKNIASGEASAMKSKDGTGLVNLGYAYVTMDQFDKGISLMEKGIAKGGLKRTDESKLRLAIAYAKAGRKADAIKAFEGLKGND
;
A
#
# COMPACT_ATOMS: atom_id res chain seq x y z
N LEU A 1 -13.59 -13.52 8.38
CA LEU A 1 -12.28 -14.20 8.45
C LEU A 1 -11.17 -13.19 8.71
N LEU A 2 -11.08 -12.12 7.92
CA LEU A 2 -10.05 -11.08 8.02
C LEU A 2 -10.07 -10.34 9.38
N SER A 3 -11.24 -10.08 9.95
CA SER A 3 -11.39 -9.42 11.26
C SER A 3 -10.81 -10.20 12.45
N ARG A 4 -10.45 -11.47 12.24
CA ARG A 4 -9.84 -12.34 13.26
C ARG A 4 -8.36 -12.61 13.01
N MET A 5 -7.76 -12.03 11.95
CA MET A 5 -6.35 -12.21 11.66
C MET A 5 -5.52 -11.30 12.56
N GLN A 6 -5.26 -11.76 13.77
CA GLN A 6 -4.30 -11.09 14.65
C GLN A 6 -2.88 -11.25 14.11
N ARG A 7 -2.04 -10.23 14.34
CA ARG A 7 -0.63 -10.27 13.99
C ARG A 7 0.03 -11.50 14.64
N LYS A 8 0.59 -12.38 13.81
CA LYS A 8 1.43 -13.47 14.32
C LYS A 8 2.87 -12.97 14.47
N PRO A 9 3.60 -13.39 15.50
CA PRO A 9 4.99 -12.98 15.72
C PRO A 9 5.93 -13.27 14.54
N THR A 10 5.57 -14.24 13.68
CA THR A 10 6.34 -14.65 12.50
C THR A 10 6.08 -13.80 11.27
N TRP A 11 5.10 -12.89 11.30
CA TRP A 11 4.82 -12.04 10.16
C TRP A 11 5.81 -10.91 10.07
N ASN A 12 6.44 -10.76 8.90
CA ASN A 12 7.25 -9.60 8.61
C ASN A 12 6.36 -8.38 8.32
N ASP A 13 6.92 -7.19 8.43
CA ASP A 13 6.20 -5.92 8.31
C ASP A 13 5.52 -5.74 6.95
N ARG A 14 6.09 -6.28 5.87
CA ARG A 14 5.49 -6.19 4.52
C ARG A 14 4.23 -7.02 4.42
N PHE A 15 4.29 -8.26 4.90
CA PHE A 15 3.13 -9.14 4.91
C PHE A 15 2.02 -8.56 5.82
N ARG A 16 2.41 -8.00 6.97
CA ARG A 16 1.46 -7.32 7.85
C ARG A 16 0.80 -6.12 7.16
N LEU A 17 1.56 -5.31 6.40
CA LEU A 17 1.00 -4.21 5.63
C LEU A 17 0.00 -4.69 4.58
N ASP A 18 0.31 -5.78 3.85
CA ASP A 18 -0.60 -6.32 2.85
C ASP A 18 -1.89 -6.88 3.49
N VAL A 19 -1.80 -7.49 4.67
CA VAL A 19 -2.99 -7.91 5.45
C VAL A 19 -3.84 -6.69 5.84
N LEU A 20 -3.23 -5.61 6.32
CA LEU A 20 -3.95 -4.38 6.68
C LEU A 20 -4.64 -3.75 5.47
N ARG A 21 -3.98 -3.74 4.30
CA ARG A 21 -4.59 -3.30 3.03
C ARG A 21 -5.86 -4.08 2.68
N LEU A 22 -5.80 -5.41 2.84
CA LEU A 22 -6.95 -6.29 2.58
C LEU A 22 -8.06 -6.08 3.62
N GLN A 23 -7.70 -5.88 4.90
CA GLN A 23 -8.67 -5.57 5.96
C GLN A 23 -9.37 -4.24 5.69
N ASP A 24 -8.62 -3.20 5.35
CA ASP A 24 -9.14 -1.87 5.01
C ASP A 24 -10.14 -1.92 3.84
N MET A 25 -9.83 -2.70 2.80
CA MET A 25 -10.74 -2.89 1.66
C MET A 25 -11.99 -3.72 1.98
N ALA A 26 -11.93 -4.62 2.96
CA ALA A 26 -13.00 -5.55 3.28
C ALA A 26 -13.89 -5.10 4.46
N MET A 27 -13.41 -4.17 5.27
CA MET A 27 -14.08 -3.72 6.49
C MET A 27 -14.61 -2.30 6.31
N LYS A 28 -15.64 -1.95 7.08
CA LYS A 28 -16.19 -0.59 7.07
C LYS A 28 -15.21 0.42 7.70
N THR A 29 -14.45 -0.02 8.69
CA THR A 29 -13.43 0.78 9.38
C THR A 29 -12.46 -0.16 10.10
N LEU A 30 -11.22 0.25 10.20
CA LEU A 30 -10.20 -0.38 11.03
C LEU A 30 -10.27 0.18 12.46
N ASP A 31 -9.62 -0.48 13.40
CA ASP A 31 -9.45 0.11 14.73
C ASP A 31 -8.29 1.15 14.74
N PRO A 32 -8.19 1.99 15.80
CA PRO A 32 -7.16 3.04 15.85
C PRO A 32 -5.73 2.53 15.79
N LEU A 33 -5.46 1.34 16.34
CA LEU A 33 -4.13 0.72 16.32
C LEU A 33 -3.81 0.21 14.92
N GLU A 34 -4.77 -0.39 14.24
CA GLU A 34 -4.61 -0.87 12.86
C GLU A 34 -4.35 0.28 11.88
N TYR A 35 -5.07 1.40 12.00
CA TYR A 35 -4.80 2.60 11.19
C TYR A 35 -3.40 3.17 11.45
N SER A 36 -2.98 3.24 12.72
CA SER A 36 -1.63 3.71 13.08
C SER A 36 -0.56 2.78 12.53
N GLU A 37 -0.73 1.46 12.72
CA GLU A 37 0.20 0.45 12.23
C GLU A 37 0.29 0.47 10.70
N MET A 38 -0.85 0.57 10.00
CA MET A 38 -0.88 0.68 8.54
C MET A 38 -0.13 1.92 8.05
N ALA A 39 -0.33 3.07 8.69
CA ALA A 39 0.36 4.30 8.33
C ALA A 39 1.87 4.21 8.58
N GLU A 40 2.31 3.68 9.71
CA GLU A 40 3.72 3.49 10.03
C GLU A 40 4.41 2.53 9.04
N LEU A 41 3.78 1.39 8.76
CA LEU A 41 4.30 0.40 7.82
C LEU A 41 4.32 0.93 6.37
N ALA A 42 3.32 1.71 5.98
CA ALA A 42 3.29 2.36 4.66
C ALA A 42 4.41 3.39 4.51
N LEU A 43 4.67 4.21 5.55
CA LEU A 43 5.81 5.14 5.58
C LEU A 43 7.15 4.40 5.47
N LEU A 44 7.30 3.30 6.21
CA LEU A 44 8.51 2.47 6.18
C LEU A 44 8.72 1.81 4.80
N ALA A 45 7.63 1.44 4.14
CA ALA A 45 7.66 0.85 2.80
C ALA A 45 7.84 1.88 1.67
N GLY A 46 7.85 3.20 1.98
CA GLY A 46 8.00 4.26 1.00
C GLY A 46 6.71 4.64 0.27
N PHE A 47 5.56 4.46 0.91
CA PHE A 47 4.23 4.83 0.39
C PHE A 47 3.55 5.90 1.26
N PRO A 48 4.10 7.13 1.33
CA PRO A 48 3.60 8.14 2.26
C PRO A 48 2.17 8.60 1.94
N THR A 49 1.74 8.55 0.69
CA THR A 49 0.36 8.86 0.30
C THR A 49 -0.63 7.81 0.84
N GLU A 50 -0.25 6.53 0.88
CA GLU A 50 -1.05 5.49 1.52
C GLU A 50 -1.15 5.72 3.03
N ALA A 51 -0.03 6.05 3.68
CA ALA A 51 -0.02 6.39 5.10
C ALA A 51 -0.93 7.58 5.42
N LYS A 52 -0.87 8.63 4.58
CA LYS A 52 -1.76 9.80 4.70
C LYS A 52 -3.23 9.37 4.62
N LYS A 53 -3.60 8.56 3.62
CA LYS A 53 -4.99 8.10 3.43
C LYS A 53 -5.48 7.29 4.64
N ALA A 54 -4.69 6.34 5.13
CA ALA A 54 -5.04 5.56 6.32
C ALA A 54 -5.31 6.46 7.55
N MET A 55 -4.45 7.47 7.77
CA MET A 55 -4.67 8.43 8.87
C MET A 55 -5.93 9.27 8.65
N ASP A 56 -6.14 9.79 7.44
CA ASP A 56 -7.30 10.62 7.12
C ASP A 56 -8.61 9.83 7.27
N GLU A 57 -8.65 8.57 6.86
CA GLU A 57 -9.79 7.66 7.03
C GLU A 57 -10.10 7.42 8.51
N GLY A 58 -9.10 7.12 9.33
CA GLY A 58 -9.27 6.92 10.77
C GLY A 58 -9.78 8.18 11.49
N TYR A 59 -9.33 9.36 11.07
CA TYR A 59 -9.85 10.63 11.58
C TYR A 59 -11.28 10.89 11.10
N ALA A 60 -11.58 10.63 9.82
CA ALA A 60 -12.93 10.79 9.26
C ALA A 60 -13.94 9.83 9.89
N ALA A 61 -13.52 8.59 10.19
CA ALA A 61 -14.32 7.62 10.93
C ALA A 61 -14.52 8.00 12.42
N GLY A 62 -13.80 9.04 12.88
CA GLY A 62 -13.90 9.50 14.27
C GLY A 62 -13.29 8.54 15.30
N VAL A 63 -12.48 7.58 14.87
CA VAL A 63 -11.82 6.61 15.77
C VAL A 63 -10.42 7.07 16.22
N MET A 64 -9.81 8.02 15.51
CA MET A 64 -8.48 8.57 15.81
C MET A 64 -8.54 9.99 16.38
N GLY A 65 -7.41 10.48 16.92
CA GLY A 65 -7.27 11.85 17.43
C GLY A 65 -7.93 12.09 18.78
N LYS A 66 -8.18 11.04 19.57
CA LYS A 66 -8.88 11.11 20.85
C LYS A 66 -8.05 10.53 22.00
N GLY A 67 -8.34 10.98 23.22
CA GLY A 67 -7.76 10.45 24.44
C GLY A 67 -6.24 10.61 24.48
N ASN A 68 -5.58 9.68 25.16
CA ASN A 68 -4.12 9.70 25.36
C ASN A 68 -3.32 9.56 24.07
N ASN A 69 -3.93 9.03 23.00
CA ASN A 69 -3.30 8.83 21.70
C ASN A 69 -3.51 10.02 20.74
N ALA A 70 -4.20 11.08 21.15
CA ALA A 70 -4.46 12.24 20.28
C ALA A 70 -3.16 12.88 19.76
N GLY A 71 -2.16 13.06 20.66
CA GLY A 71 -0.85 13.62 20.30
C GLY A 71 -0.06 12.72 19.32
N PRO A 72 0.18 11.44 19.65
CA PRO A 72 0.80 10.48 18.74
C PRO A 72 0.12 10.37 17.38
N HIS A 73 -1.21 10.27 17.34
CA HIS A 73 -1.97 10.21 16.10
C HIS A 73 -1.76 11.48 15.24
N LYS A 74 -1.79 12.67 15.87
CA LYS A 74 -1.53 13.93 15.18
C LYS A 74 -0.12 13.95 14.59
N ALA A 75 0.90 13.60 15.38
CA ALA A 75 2.28 13.58 14.92
C ALA A 75 2.51 12.64 13.73
N LEU A 76 1.90 11.44 13.77
CA LEU A 76 1.97 10.49 12.66
C LEU A 76 1.28 11.03 11.40
N ARG A 77 0.09 11.64 11.56
CA ARG A 77 -0.64 12.27 10.45
C ARG A 77 0.15 13.42 9.83
N ASP A 78 0.73 14.30 10.64
CA ASP A 78 1.55 15.42 10.17
C ASP A 78 2.78 14.92 9.39
N LYS A 79 3.44 13.88 9.89
CA LYS A 79 4.55 13.21 9.19
C LYS A 79 4.11 12.62 7.85
N ALA A 80 3.01 11.90 7.82
CA ALA A 80 2.47 11.30 6.59
C ALA A 80 2.10 12.37 5.56
N ASN A 81 1.43 13.45 5.99
CA ASN A 81 1.06 14.57 5.12
C ASN A 81 2.29 15.25 4.49
N LYS A 82 3.33 15.52 5.30
CA LYS A 82 4.57 16.14 4.81
C LYS A 82 5.25 15.25 3.76
N GLN A 83 5.45 13.98 4.10
CA GLN A 83 6.13 13.06 3.18
C GLN A 83 5.31 12.80 1.91
N ALA A 84 3.97 12.71 1.98
CA ALA A 84 3.12 12.57 0.81
C ALA A 84 3.20 13.78 -0.13
N ALA A 85 3.26 15.00 0.44
CA ALA A 85 3.42 16.22 -0.36
C ALA A 85 4.80 16.29 -1.05
N ASP A 86 5.86 15.84 -0.38
CA ASP A 86 7.21 15.79 -0.95
C ASP A 86 7.32 14.70 -2.03
N ASP A 87 6.72 13.53 -1.80
CA ASP A 87 6.70 12.42 -2.76
C ASP A 87 5.94 12.80 -4.03
N ALA A 88 4.77 13.43 -3.90
CA ALA A 88 3.97 13.89 -5.04
C ALA A 88 4.72 14.85 -5.98
N LYS A 89 5.63 15.66 -5.44
CA LYS A 89 6.47 16.57 -6.25
C LYS A 89 7.58 15.83 -6.99
N ASN A 90 8.08 14.74 -6.42
CA ASN A 90 9.31 14.10 -6.86
C ASN A 90 9.09 12.77 -7.60
N ILE A 91 7.90 12.16 -7.50
CA ILE A 91 7.62 10.81 -8.02
C ILE A 91 7.95 10.65 -9.51
N ALA A 92 7.66 11.66 -10.32
CA ALA A 92 7.92 11.61 -11.76
C ALA A 92 9.42 11.51 -12.10
N SER A 93 10.30 12.06 -11.26
CA SER A 93 11.74 11.98 -11.46
C SER A 93 12.29 10.54 -11.34
N GLY A 94 11.58 9.67 -10.63
CA GLY A 94 11.94 8.27 -10.46
C GLY A 94 11.67 7.39 -11.68
N GLU A 95 10.81 7.82 -12.62
CA GLU A 95 10.35 6.97 -13.73
C GLU A 95 11.50 6.53 -14.65
N ALA A 96 12.35 7.46 -15.05
CA ALA A 96 13.47 7.14 -15.93
C ALA A 96 14.46 6.14 -15.31
N SER A 97 14.69 6.25 -14.01
CA SER A 97 15.53 5.34 -13.24
C SER A 97 14.89 3.95 -13.13
N ALA A 98 13.59 3.88 -12.79
CA ALA A 98 12.85 2.64 -12.68
C ALA A 98 12.79 1.88 -14.02
N MET A 99 12.62 2.60 -15.14
CA MET A 99 12.63 2.00 -16.49
C MET A 99 13.97 1.40 -16.86
N LYS A 100 15.10 2.03 -16.46
CA LYS A 100 16.47 1.58 -16.73
C LYS A 100 16.96 0.49 -15.78
N SER A 101 16.29 0.24 -14.67
CA SER A 101 16.67 -0.80 -13.70
C SER A 101 16.78 -2.17 -14.38
N LYS A 102 17.68 -3.04 -13.89
CA LYS A 102 17.88 -4.39 -14.44
C LYS A 102 16.68 -5.32 -14.17
N ASP A 103 15.98 -5.10 -13.08
CA ASP A 103 14.79 -5.87 -12.67
C ASP A 103 13.54 -5.01 -12.64
N GLY A 104 12.39 -5.65 -12.43
CA GLY A 104 11.09 -5.00 -12.41
C GLY A 104 10.70 -4.37 -11.07
N THR A 105 11.51 -4.52 -10.01
CA THR A 105 11.13 -4.09 -8.66
C THR A 105 10.85 -2.59 -8.58
N GLY A 106 11.70 -1.78 -9.19
CA GLY A 106 11.52 -0.32 -9.23
C GLY A 106 10.21 0.09 -9.90
N LEU A 107 9.85 -0.59 -11.01
CA LEU A 107 8.59 -0.33 -11.73
C LEU A 107 7.36 -0.73 -10.92
N VAL A 108 7.40 -1.86 -10.22
CA VAL A 108 6.31 -2.30 -9.35
C VAL A 108 6.10 -1.31 -8.20
N ASN A 109 7.16 -0.89 -7.52
CA ASN A 109 7.07 0.05 -6.40
C ASN A 109 6.58 1.43 -6.87
N LEU A 110 7.14 1.95 -7.96
CA LEU A 110 6.71 3.23 -8.53
C LEU A 110 5.25 3.17 -9.00
N GLY A 111 4.86 2.07 -9.65
CA GLY A 111 3.48 1.86 -10.08
C GLY A 111 2.52 1.86 -8.91
N TYR A 112 2.86 1.15 -7.82
CA TYR A 112 2.02 1.14 -6.63
C TYR A 112 1.96 2.53 -5.95
N ALA A 113 3.04 3.29 -5.94
CA ALA A 113 3.02 4.66 -5.46
C ALA A 113 2.03 5.53 -6.26
N TYR A 114 1.98 5.40 -7.60
CA TYR A 114 0.95 6.07 -8.41
C TYR A 114 -0.47 5.59 -8.08
N VAL A 115 -0.66 4.29 -7.82
CA VAL A 115 -1.97 3.76 -7.37
C VAL A 115 -2.41 4.41 -6.06
N THR A 116 -1.50 4.62 -5.10
CA THR A 116 -1.83 5.31 -3.84
C THR A 116 -2.26 6.77 -4.05
N MET A 117 -1.85 7.38 -5.16
CA MET A 117 -2.22 8.74 -5.58
C MET A 117 -3.46 8.77 -6.51
N ASP A 118 -4.22 7.69 -6.58
CA ASP A 118 -5.39 7.51 -7.45
C ASP A 118 -5.09 7.59 -8.97
N GLN A 119 -3.83 7.53 -9.36
CA GLN A 119 -3.41 7.44 -10.75
C GLN A 119 -3.38 5.97 -11.22
N PHE A 120 -4.55 5.34 -11.18
CA PHE A 120 -4.70 3.89 -11.33
C PHE A 120 -4.17 3.35 -12.65
N ASP A 121 -4.55 3.92 -13.78
CA ASP A 121 -4.14 3.41 -15.10
C ASP A 121 -2.62 3.45 -15.28
N LYS A 122 -2.00 4.57 -14.90
CA LYS A 122 -0.55 4.73 -14.95
C LYS A 122 0.14 3.77 -13.99
N GLY A 123 -0.35 3.69 -12.75
CA GLY A 123 0.22 2.83 -11.73
C GLY A 123 0.14 1.35 -12.10
N ILE A 124 -1.02 0.87 -12.52
CA ILE A 124 -1.24 -0.51 -12.94
C ILE A 124 -0.36 -0.86 -14.14
N SER A 125 -0.30 0.01 -15.16
CA SER A 125 0.55 -0.21 -16.34
C SER A 125 2.04 -0.36 -15.97
N LEU A 126 2.55 0.44 -15.04
CA LEU A 126 3.92 0.33 -14.55
C LEU A 126 4.15 -0.97 -13.77
N MET A 127 3.19 -1.37 -12.92
CA MET A 127 3.27 -2.63 -12.18
C MET A 127 3.26 -3.85 -13.10
N GLU A 128 2.38 -3.89 -14.11
CA GLU A 128 2.33 -4.94 -15.13
C GLU A 128 3.67 -5.05 -15.88
N LYS A 129 4.23 -3.91 -16.32
CA LYS A 129 5.55 -3.86 -16.96
C LYS A 129 6.67 -4.36 -16.03
N GLY A 130 6.62 -4.00 -14.75
CA GLY A 130 7.60 -4.45 -13.77
C GLY A 130 7.54 -5.96 -13.55
N ILE A 131 6.34 -6.53 -13.42
CA ILE A 131 6.15 -7.97 -13.28
C ILE A 131 6.60 -8.71 -14.54
N ALA A 132 6.24 -8.22 -15.72
CA ALA A 132 6.66 -8.80 -16.99
C ALA A 132 8.18 -8.74 -17.21
N LYS A 133 8.85 -7.68 -16.73
CA LYS A 133 10.31 -7.53 -16.79
C LYS A 133 11.01 -8.59 -15.95
N GLY A 134 10.41 -9.04 -14.87
CA GLY A 134 10.95 -10.10 -14.01
C GLY A 134 12.10 -9.66 -13.11
N GLY A 135 12.88 -10.64 -12.63
CA GLY A 135 13.96 -10.39 -11.66
C GLY A 135 13.47 -10.00 -10.26
N LEU A 136 12.19 -10.20 -9.98
CA LEU A 136 11.57 -9.85 -8.70
C LEU A 136 11.99 -10.85 -7.63
N LYS A 137 12.52 -10.35 -6.51
CA LYS A 137 12.86 -11.19 -5.35
C LYS A 137 11.62 -11.81 -4.68
N ARG A 138 10.45 -11.16 -4.85
CA ARG A 138 9.15 -11.56 -4.27
C ARG A 138 8.08 -11.36 -5.32
N THR A 139 7.93 -12.36 -6.14
CA THR A 139 7.01 -12.29 -7.29
C THR A 139 5.56 -12.31 -6.84
N ASP A 140 5.20 -13.16 -5.87
CA ASP A 140 3.82 -13.28 -5.39
C ASP A 140 3.40 -12.04 -4.58
N GLU A 141 4.29 -11.44 -3.77
CA GLU A 141 4.05 -10.14 -3.13
C GLU A 141 3.76 -9.03 -4.16
N SER A 142 4.52 -9.00 -5.26
CA SER A 142 4.29 -8.02 -6.34
C SER A 142 2.97 -8.24 -7.06
N LYS A 143 2.59 -9.49 -7.30
CA LYS A 143 1.29 -9.85 -7.88
C LYS A 143 0.13 -9.56 -6.93
N LEU A 144 0.30 -9.79 -5.62
CA LEU A 144 -0.68 -9.43 -4.61
C LEU A 144 -0.96 -7.92 -4.62
N ARG A 145 0.08 -7.10 -4.67
CA ARG A 145 -0.07 -5.64 -4.78
C ARG A 145 -0.77 -5.22 -6.07
N LEU A 146 -0.49 -5.89 -7.19
CA LEU A 146 -1.21 -5.64 -8.45
C LEU A 146 -2.70 -6.02 -8.32
N ALA A 147 -3.03 -7.13 -7.67
CA ALA A 147 -4.42 -7.51 -7.42
C ALA A 147 -5.14 -6.46 -6.55
N ILE A 148 -4.49 -5.94 -5.50
CA ILE A 148 -4.98 -4.84 -4.68
C ILE A 148 -5.17 -3.58 -5.53
N ALA A 149 -4.23 -3.26 -6.42
CA ALA A 149 -4.32 -2.11 -7.32
C ALA A 149 -5.53 -2.20 -8.27
N TYR A 150 -5.78 -3.37 -8.87
CA TYR A 150 -6.98 -3.61 -9.67
C TYR A 150 -8.26 -3.42 -8.85
N ALA A 151 -8.31 -3.95 -7.62
CA ALA A 151 -9.47 -3.81 -6.76
C ALA A 151 -9.74 -2.35 -6.40
N LYS A 152 -8.70 -1.59 -6.03
CA LYS A 152 -8.79 -0.14 -5.74
C LYS A 152 -9.24 0.66 -6.97
N ALA A 153 -8.85 0.24 -8.17
CA ALA A 153 -9.28 0.84 -9.45
C ALA A 153 -10.70 0.43 -9.89
N GLY A 154 -11.40 -0.41 -9.11
CA GLY A 154 -12.73 -0.93 -9.47
C GLY A 154 -12.71 -2.02 -10.55
N ARG A 155 -11.54 -2.50 -10.97
CA ARG A 155 -11.34 -3.55 -11.99
C ARG A 155 -11.54 -4.94 -11.37
N LYS A 156 -12.76 -5.25 -10.95
CA LYS A 156 -13.10 -6.44 -10.15
C LYS A 156 -12.69 -7.76 -10.82
N ALA A 157 -12.94 -7.92 -12.12
CA ALA A 157 -12.60 -9.15 -12.84
C ALA A 157 -11.09 -9.40 -12.86
N ASP A 158 -10.30 -8.35 -13.12
CA ASP A 158 -8.84 -8.43 -13.12
C ASP A 158 -8.29 -8.71 -11.71
N ALA A 159 -8.88 -8.10 -10.68
CA ALA A 159 -8.52 -8.32 -9.29
C ALA A 159 -8.75 -9.80 -8.89
N ILE A 160 -9.93 -10.36 -9.17
CA ILE A 160 -10.25 -11.76 -8.87
C ILE A 160 -9.25 -12.69 -9.54
N LYS A 161 -9.03 -12.52 -10.86
CA LYS A 161 -8.07 -13.31 -11.63
C LYS A 161 -6.65 -13.23 -11.06
N ALA A 162 -6.24 -12.02 -10.64
CA ALA A 162 -4.92 -11.80 -10.07
C ALA A 162 -4.78 -12.48 -8.70
N PHE A 163 -5.80 -12.40 -7.83
CA PHE A 163 -5.81 -13.10 -6.53
C PHE A 163 -5.79 -14.62 -6.68
N GLU A 164 -6.58 -15.17 -7.62
CA GLU A 164 -6.61 -16.62 -7.89
C GLU A 164 -5.27 -17.15 -8.43
N GLY A 165 -4.49 -16.30 -9.10
CA GLY A 165 -3.18 -16.64 -9.64
C GLY A 165 -2.03 -16.66 -8.61
N LEU A 166 -2.28 -16.30 -7.34
CA LEU A 166 -1.26 -16.30 -6.29
C LEU A 166 -0.97 -17.72 -5.82
N LYS A 167 0.31 -18.06 -5.70
CA LYS A 167 0.76 -19.40 -5.27
C LYS A 167 1.27 -19.45 -3.83
N GLY A 168 1.55 -18.27 -3.22
CA GLY A 168 2.05 -18.17 -1.85
C GLY A 168 3.46 -18.71 -1.68
N ASN A 169 4.33 -18.50 -2.65
CA ASN A 169 5.69 -19.05 -2.69
C ASN A 169 6.79 -18.08 -2.21
N ASP A 170 6.43 -16.87 -1.74
CA ASP A 170 7.38 -15.83 -1.28
C ASP A 170 7.63 -15.92 0.23
#